data_6d280bafd001b0ab68d999b6a5551b62
#
_entry.id   6d280bafd001b0ab68d999b6a5551b62
#
_cell.length_a   1.000
_cell.length_b   1.000
_cell.length_c   1.000
_cell.angle_alpha   90.00
_cell.angle_beta   90.00
_cell.angle_gamma   90.00
#
_symmetry.space_group_name_H-M   'P 1'
#
loop_
_entity.id
_entity.type
_entity.pdbx_description
1 polymer ?
#
loop_
_entity_poly.entity_id
_entity_poly.type
_entity_poly.pdbx_seq_one_letter_code
_entity_poly.pdbx_strand_id
1 'polypeptide(L)'
;MVQAAYHFPRGFLWGTATAAHQVEGNNTNNQWWLWEQNGHTKGMSGLAADWWGGRWKEDLDRAAEGGQNAHRFSVEWSRIQPTPDTWNEDALERYRNLLRGMRERGLTAMVTLHHFTDPLWFYEMDSWENDGSPALFEKFVRKTVEALKEYCTLWCTINEPNIYALSGYVTGNFPTKRRGLNVATQVMANMLRGHARAYRAIHEIQPESRVGYAHHHRPMVAKRNWNPLDQLMRNIRYNGANMAFPSALSTGVMRMPVAKIQIPEAKGTQDYLGLNYYSVDTVSFHPGKRNEYFTHSEYPTDADMSDTNFLANIPEGLFETIKWAVRTYPNLPILITENGVEDSDDHLRPRYLAQHVHQVWRAVNFNWPVKGYFHWTLVDNFEWERGWTQRFGLWGLDEQTQKRTKRPSANLYAEICKENGLTSEMVQKYCPEVFDKLFPV
;
A
#
# COMPACT_ATOMS: atom_id res chain seq x y z
N MET A 1 -33.00 -19.84 -5.35
CA MET A 1 -32.43 -19.23 -4.13
C MET A 1 -32.80 -17.74 -4.15
N VAL A 2 -33.08 -17.15 -2.98
CA VAL A 2 -33.31 -15.70 -2.89
C VAL A 2 -31.99 -15.02 -3.22
N GLN A 3 -32.00 -14.09 -4.18
CA GLN A 3 -30.84 -13.28 -4.51
C GLN A 3 -30.53 -12.33 -3.36
N ALA A 4 -29.35 -12.49 -2.74
CA ALA A 4 -28.88 -11.63 -1.67
C ALA A 4 -27.68 -10.80 -2.16
N ALA A 5 -27.58 -9.56 -1.71
CA ALA A 5 -26.54 -8.64 -2.13
C ALA A 5 -26.06 -7.73 -0.98
N TYR A 6 -24.79 -7.43 -0.98
CA TYR A 6 -24.09 -6.52 -0.08
C TYR A 6 -23.67 -5.27 -0.86
N HIS A 7 -24.60 -4.30 -0.99
CA HIS A 7 -24.37 -3.07 -1.74
C HIS A 7 -23.58 -2.03 -0.94
N PHE A 8 -22.80 -1.24 -1.64
CA PHE A 8 -22.02 -0.14 -1.10
C PHE A 8 -22.71 1.22 -1.38
N PRO A 9 -22.37 2.28 -0.64
CA PRO A 9 -22.91 3.61 -0.90
C PRO A 9 -22.56 4.11 -2.31
N ARG A 10 -23.40 4.96 -2.87
CA ARG A 10 -23.08 5.65 -4.13
C ARG A 10 -21.82 6.49 -3.98
N GLY A 11 -20.97 6.46 -5.00
CA GLY A 11 -19.69 7.16 -5.01
C GLY A 11 -18.57 6.44 -4.23
N PHE A 12 -18.77 5.17 -3.86
CA PHE A 12 -17.71 4.32 -3.35
C PHE A 12 -16.64 4.12 -4.44
N LEU A 13 -15.36 4.28 -4.07
CA LEU A 13 -14.27 4.13 -5.01
C LEU A 13 -13.87 2.66 -5.13
N TRP A 14 -14.01 2.11 -6.33
CA TRP A 14 -13.52 0.79 -6.70
C TRP A 14 -12.32 0.94 -7.61
N GLY A 15 -11.16 0.47 -7.17
CA GLY A 15 -9.94 0.64 -7.94
C GLY A 15 -8.92 -0.47 -7.75
N THR A 16 -7.82 -0.30 -8.42
CA THR A 16 -6.59 -1.07 -8.22
C THR A 16 -5.45 -0.13 -7.89
N ALA A 17 -4.38 -0.68 -7.29
CA ALA A 17 -3.18 0.09 -6.93
C ALA A 17 -1.94 -0.47 -7.64
N THR A 18 -0.98 0.42 -7.94
CA THR A 18 0.34 0.10 -8.50
C THR A 18 1.41 1.03 -7.91
N ALA A 19 2.70 0.66 -8.06
CA ALA A 19 3.83 1.51 -7.72
C ALA A 19 4.78 1.67 -8.92
N ALA A 20 5.37 2.86 -9.06
CA ALA A 20 6.17 3.25 -10.22
C ALA A 20 7.29 2.23 -10.54
N HIS A 21 8.15 1.92 -9.58
CA HIS A 21 9.26 1.00 -9.78
C HIS A 21 8.80 -0.41 -10.18
N GLN A 22 7.62 -0.82 -9.69
CA GLN A 22 7.06 -2.16 -9.93
C GLN A 22 6.40 -2.31 -11.31
N VAL A 23 5.97 -1.21 -11.96
CA VAL A 23 5.22 -1.27 -13.23
C VAL A 23 5.84 -0.48 -14.38
N GLU A 24 6.64 0.56 -14.12
CA GLU A 24 7.12 1.45 -15.18
C GLU A 24 8.17 0.81 -16.09
N GLY A 25 9.12 0.10 -15.51
CA GLY A 25 10.24 -0.51 -16.21
C GLY A 25 11.41 0.45 -16.48
N ASN A 26 12.62 -0.12 -16.57
CA ASN A 26 13.87 0.60 -16.81
C ASN A 26 14.08 1.81 -15.87
N ASN A 27 13.72 1.65 -14.62
CA ASN A 27 13.85 2.68 -13.59
C ASN A 27 15.20 2.54 -12.88
N THR A 28 16.26 3.09 -13.47
CA THR A 28 17.66 2.81 -13.12
C THR A 28 18.31 3.83 -12.19
N ASN A 29 17.65 4.96 -11.89
CA ASN A 29 18.24 6.05 -11.12
C ASN A 29 17.73 6.09 -9.67
N ASN A 30 17.55 4.92 -9.04
CA ASN A 30 17.10 4.81 -7.65
C ASN A 30 17.85 3.71 -6.90
N GLN A 31 17.73 3.70 -5.57
CA GLN A 31 18.42 2.76 -4.71
C GLN A 31 17.93 1.31 -4.86
N TRP A 32 16.68 1.09 -5.31
CA TRP A 32 16.18 -0.27 -5.57
C TRP A 32 16.88 -0.89 -6.77
N TRP A 33 17.09 -0.14 -7.85
CA TRP A 33 17.88 -0.60 -8.98
C TRP A 33 19.31 -1.00 -8.56
N LEU A 34 19.96 -0.15 -7.73
CA LEU A 34 21.27 -0.48 -7.19
C LEU A 34 21.22 -1.76 -6.33
N TRP A 35 20.15 -1.95 -5.56
CA TRP A 35 19.92 -3.14 -4.74
C TRP A 35 19.77 -4.39 -5.58
N GLU A 36 19.03 -4.31 -6.69
CA GLU A 36 18.90 -5.38 -7.68
C GLU A 36 20.24 -5.73 -8.32
N GLN A 37 21.01 -4.73 -8.77
CA GLN A 37 22.34 -4.94 -9.36
C GLN A 37 23.31 -5.65 -8.41
N ASN A 38 23.17 -5.44 -7.12
CA ASN A 38 23.97 -6.09 -6.07
C ASN A 38 23.44 -7.48 -5.67
N GLY A 39 22.43 -8.01 -6.34
CA GLY A 39 21.92 -9.37 -6.14
C GLY A 39 21.08 -9.56 -4.88
N HIS A 40 20.49 -8.49 -4.35
CA HIS A 40 19.63 -8.54 -3.15
C HIS A 40 18.16 -8.87 -3.43
N THR A 41 17.80 -9.03 -4.69
CA THR A 41 16.45 -9.34 -5.15
C THR A 41 16.40 -10.66 -5.92
N LYS A 42 15.23 -11.30 -5.99
CA LYS A 42 15.03 -12.50 -6.80
C LYS A 42 14.71 -12.11 -8.25
N GLY A 43 15.73 -11.75 -9.00
CA GLY A 43 15.62 -11.24 -10.37
C GLY A 43 15.63 -9.72 -10.43
N MET A 44 15.43 -9.18 -11.63
CA MET A 44 15.50 -7.76 -11.95
C MET A 44 14.12 -7.23 -12.30
N SER A 45 13.84 -5.96 -11.97
CA SER A 45 12.62 -5.28 -12.38
C SER A 45 12.49 -5.15 -13.91
N GLY A 46 13.60 -4.91 -14.60
CA GLY A 46 13.68 -4.88 -16.05
C GLY A 46 12.65 -3.93 -16.69
N LEU A 47 11.86 -4.46 -17.62
CA LEU A 47 10.74 -3.73 -18.22
C LEU A 47 9.54 -3.60 -17.29
N ALA A 48 9.51 -4.33 -16.18
CA ALA A 48 8.34 -4.40 -15.30
C ALA A 48 7.05 -4.67 -16.10
N ALA A 49 6.04 -3.82 -16.01
CA ALA A 49 4.85 -3.88 -16.85
C ALA A 49 4.89 -2.91 -18.04
N ASP A 50 6.06 -2.34 -18.32
CA ASP A 50 6.34 -1.42 -19.44
C ASP A 50 5.39 -0.20 -19.50
N TRP A 51 5.00 0.29 -18.32
CA TRP A 51 4.16 1.50 -18.27
C TRP A 51 4.89 2.74 -18.77
N TRP A 52 6.21 2.82 -18.56
CA TRP A 52 7.02 3.90 -19.13
C TRP A 52 7.09 3.85 -20.65
N GLY A 53 6.99 2.65 -21.24
CA GLY A 53 6.86 2.46 -22.68
C GLY A 53 5.46 2.75 -23.23
N GLY A 54 4.47 2.97 -22.34
CA GLY A 54 3.12 3.37 -22.72
C GLY A 54 2.03 2.30 -22.58
N ARG A 55 2.35 1.09 -22.08
CA ARG A 55 1.37 0.00 -21.90
C ARG A 55 0.36 0.26 -20.77
N TRP A 56 0.56 1.32 -19.97
CA TRP A 56 -0.46 1.79 -19.04
C TRP A 56 -1.82 2.05 -19.70
N LYS A 57 -1.83 2.41 -21.00
CA LYS A 57 -3.07 2.66 -21.75
C LYS A 57 -3.95 1.42 -21.78
N GLU A 58 -3.38 0.29 -22.21
CA GLU A 58 -4.09 -1.00 -22.28
C GLU A 58 -4.51 -1.48 -20.89
N ASP A 59 -3.65 -1.29 -19.88
CA ASP A 59 -3.94 -1.73 -18.51
C ASP A 59 -5.05 -0.88 -17.88
N LEU A 60 -5.08 0.43 -18.12
CA LEU A 60 -6.19 1.30 -17.69
C LEU A 60 -7.49 1.05 -18.49
N ASP A 61 -7.41 0.65 -19.77
CA ASP A 61 -8.57 0.18 -20.53
C ASP A 61 -9.19 -1.04 -19.82
N ARG A 62 -8.38 -2.04 -19.44
CA ARG A 62 -8.83 -3.21 -18.67
C ARG A 62 -9.49 -2.86 -17.35
N ALA A 63 -8.95 -1.87 -16.63
CA ALA A 63 -9.52 -1.37 -15.38
C ALA A 63 -10.91 -0.74 -15.61
N ALA A 64 -11.03 0.16 -16.58
CA ALA A 64 -12.28 0.85 -16.92
C ALA A 64 -13.35 -0.12 -17.45
N GLU A 65 -13.00 -1.03 -18.37
CA GLU A 65 -13.88 -2.10 -18.88
C GLU A 65 -14.35 -3.02 -17.74
N GLY A 66 -13.49 -3.22 -16.74
CA GLY A 66 -13.83 -3.92 -15.50
C GLY A 66 -14.76 -3.14 -14.56
N GLY A 67 -15.22 -1.94 -14.94
CA GLY A 67 -16.11 -1.14 -14.10
C GLY A 67 -15.43 -0.43 -12.92
N GLN A 68 -14.11 -0.42 -12.86
CA GLN A 68 -13.39 0.39 -11.87
C GLN A 68 -13.63 1.87 -12.14
N ASN A 69 -13.72 2.67 -11.09
CA ASN A 69 -13.91 4.13 -11.16
C ASN A 69 -12.74 4.92 -10.53
N ALA A 70 -11.69 4.22 -10.09
CA ALA A 70 -10.49 4.80 -9.51
C ALA A 70 -9.26 3.96 -9.83
N HIS A 71 -8.08 4.58 -9.80
CA HIS A 71 -6.80 3.89 -9.83
C HIS A 71 -5.76 4.64 -9.01
N ARG A 72 -4.98 3.91 -8.19
CA ARG A 72 -3.87 4.45 -7.42
C ARG A 72 -2.55 4.06 -8.08
N PHE A 73 -1.69 5.04 -8.29
CA PHE A 73 -0.33 4.82 -8.77
C PHE A 73 0.66 5.75 -8.06
N SER A 74 1.93 5.46 -8.11
CA SER A 74 2.95 6.40 -7.64
C SER A 74 3.67 7.08 -8.80
N VAL A 75 4.13 8.31 -8.55
CA VAL A 75 5.13 8.95 -9.40
C VAL A 75 6.53 8.57 -8.94
N GLU A 76 7.48 8.57 -9.84
CA GLU A 76 8.87 8.21 -9.54
C GLU A 76 9.72 9.45 -9.33
N TRP A 77 10.14 9.68 -8.08
CA TRP A 77 10.96 10.84 -7.73
C TRP A 77 12.25 10.92 -8.54
N SER A 78 12.92 9.79 -8.72
CA SER A 78 14.18 9.71 -9.46
C SER A 78 14.05 10.08 -10.95
N ARG A 79 12.85 9.95 -11.54
CA ARG A 79 12.58 10.38 -12.93
C ARG A 79 12.25 11.85 -13.01
N ILE A 80 11.50 12.38 -12.04
CA ILE A 80 11.08 13.80 -12.01
C ILE A 80 12.26 14.69 -11.61
N GLN A 81 13.07 14.24 -10.64
CA GLN A 81 14.25 14.96 -10.15
C GLN A 81 15.48 14.06 -10.23
N PRO A 82 16.09 13.89 -11.40
CA PRO A 82 17.20 12.95 -11.61
C PRO A 82 18.49 13.34 -10.88
N THR A 83 18.68 14.61 -10.57
CA THR A 83 19.76 15.16 -9.74
C THR A 83 19.21 16.20 -8.77
N PRO A 84 19.94 16.63 -7.72
CA PRO A 84 19.44 17.59 -6.72
C PRO A 84 18.90 18.90 -7.33
N ASP A 85 19.45 19.32 -8.46
CA ASP A 85 19.19 20.63 -9.06
C ASP A 85 18.48 20.56 -10.42
N THR A 86 18.19 19.37 -10.94
CA THR A 86 17.54 19.20 -12.26
C THR A 86 16.12 18.65 -12.13
N TRP A 87 15.23 19.25 -12.92
CA TRP A 87 13.86 18.77 -13.08
C TRP A 87 13.65 18.24 -14.51
N ASN A 88 13.04 17.10 -14.64
CA ASN A 88 12.74 16.48 -15.93
C ASN A 88 11.28 16.78 -16.30
N GLU A 89 11.11 17.80 -17.16
CA GLU A 89 9.76 18.20 -17.62
C GLU A 89 9.11 17.13 -18.52
N ASP A 90 9.89 16.33 -19.26
CA ASP A 90 9.37 15.21 -20.05
C ASP A 90 8.78 14.12 -19.16
N ALA A 91 9.39 13.87 -18.01
CA ALA A 91 8.84 12.95 -17.03
C ALA A 91 7.50 13.46 -16.46
N LEU A 92 7.44 14.75 -16.13
CA LEU A 92 6.19 15.38 -15.66
C LEU A 92 5.11 15.32 -16.75
N GLU A 93 5.45 15.55 -18.02
CA GLU A 93 4.48 15.46 -19.13
C GLU A 93 3.98 14.02 -19.34
N ARG A 94 4.83 13.00 -19.12
CA ARG A 94 4.38 11.61 -19.17
C ARG A 94 3.35 11.31 -18.07
N TYR A 95 3.55 11.81 -16.84
CA TYR A 95 2.56 11.67 -15.77
C TYR A 95 1.28 12.47 -16.04
N ARG A 96 1.36 13.68 -16.66
CA ARG A 96 0.15 14.38 -17.13
C ARG A 96 -0.62 13.56 -18.15
N ASN A 97 0.08 12.92 -19.10
CA ASN A 97 -0.55 12.09 -20.12
C ASN A 97 -1.22 10.84 -19.49
N LEU A 98 -0.60 10.22 -18.49
CA LEU A 98 -1.21 9.12 -17.75
C LEU A 98 -2.47 9.58 -17.02
N LEU A 99 -2.41 10.69 -16.30
CA LEU A 99 -3.55 11.28 -15.58
C LEU A 99 -4.68 11.71 -16.52
N ARG A 100 -4.35 12.29 -17.67
CA ARG A 100 -5.32 12.61 -18.72
C ARG A 100 -6.00 11.36 -19.23
N GLY A 101 -5.21 10.31 -19.52
CA GLY A 101 -5.75 9.00 -19.91
C GLY A 101 -6.64 8.34 -18.87
N MET A 102 -6.37 8.54 -17.57
CA MET A 102 -7.26 8.11 -16.49
C MET A 102 -8.59 8.88 -16.51
N ARG A 103 -8.53 10.21 -16.64
CA ARG A 103 -9.70 11.09 -16.74
C ARG A 103 -10.59 10.72 -17.93
N GLU A 104 -10.01 10.46 -19.09
CA GLU A 104 -10.72 10.03 -20.31
C GLU A 104 -11.46 8.71 -20.12
N ARG A 105 -11.00 7.86 -19.22
CA ARG A 105 -11.62 6.58 -18.85
C ARG A 105 -12.55 6.65 -17.64
N GLY A 106 -12.81 7.84 -17.11
CA GLY A 106 -13.64 8.03 -15.93
C GLY A 106 -13.00 7.52 -14.62
N LEU A 107 -11.69 7.33 -14.59
CA LEU A 107 -10.96 6.86 -13.42
C LEU A 107 -10.50 8.03 -12.55
N THR A 108 -10.94 8.06 -11.30
CA THR A 108 -10.40 8.97 -10.27
C THR A 108 -8.97 8.57 -9.96
N ALA A 109 -8.03 9.51 -10.12
CA ALA A 109 -6.63 9.28 -9.79
C ALA A 109 -6.34 9.50 -8.31
N MET A 110 -5.66 8.52 -7.68
CA MET A 110 -4.94 8.71 -6.42
C MET A 110 -3.44 8.67 -6.70
N VAL A 111 -2.75 9.78 -6.51
CA VAL A 111 -1.31 9.88 -6.76
C VAL A 111 -0.52 9.71 -5.48
N THR A 112 0.35 8.71 -5.43
CA THR A 112 1.32 8.50 -4.35
C THR A 112 2.65 9.16 -4.71
N LEU A 113 3.16 10.01 -3.81
CA LEU A 113 4.36 10.82 -4.07
C LEU A 113 5.65 10.09 -3.71
N HIS A 114 5.63 9.19 -2.71
CA HIS A 114 6.76 8.34 -2.37
C HIS A 114 6.28 6.91 -2.12
N HIS A 115 6.81 5.95 -2.88
CA HIS A 115 6.50 4.52 -2.74
C HIS A 115 7.79 3.70 -2.76
N PHE A 116 8.52 3.75 -1.65
CA PHE A 116 9.77 3.02 -1.33
C PHE A 116 11.03 3.40 -2.12
N THR A 117 10.90 4.11 -3.24
CA THR A 117 12.04 4.46 -4.09
C THR A 117 12.59 5.85 -3.77
N ASP A 118 13.91 5.91 -3.64
CA ASP A 118 14.66 7.14 -3.45
C ASP A 118 15.60 7.36 -4.64
N PRO A 119 15.71 8.58 -5.20
CA PRO A 119 16.73 8.89 -6.19
C PRO A 119 18.15 8.54 -5.69
N LEU A 120 19.05 8.10 -6.58
CA LEU A 120 20.42 7.76 -6.17
C LEU A 120 21.12 8.91 -5.45
N TRP A 121 20.97 10.15 -5.93
CA TRP A 121 21.54 11.31 -5.25
C TRP A 121 21.03 11.51 -3.82
N PHE A 122 19.74 11.21 -3.58
CA PHE A 122 19.14 11.29 -2.24
C PHE A 122 19.62 10.13 -1.35
N TYR A 123 19.77 8.94 -1.95
CA TYR A 123 20.35 7.78 -1.27
C TYR A 123 21.81 7.99 -0.89
N GLU A 124 22.59 8.66 -1.73
CA GLU A 124 23.98 9.06 -1.45
C GLU A 124 24.07 10.02 -0.26
N MET A 125 23.06 10.87 -0.07
CA MET A 125 22.91 11.78 1.07
C MET A 125 22.27 11.10 2.29
N ASP A 126 22.28 9.77 2.39
CA ASP A 126 21.71 8.96 3.46
C ASP A 126 20.17 8.99 3.55
N SER A 127 19.47 9.28 2.44
CA SER A 127 18.00 9.20 2.35
C SER A 127 17.30 9.89 3.54
N TRP A 128 16.34 9.22 4.14
CA TRP A 128 15.55 9.69 5.26
C TRP A 128 16.31 9.68 6.62
N GLU A 129 17.56 9.21 6.68
CA GLU A 129 18.43 9.39 7.86
C GLU A 129 18.91 10.83 7.98
N ASN A 130 19.03 11.55 6.87
CA ASN A 130 19.45 12.94 6.82
C ASN A 130 18.33 13.87 7.33
N ASP A 131 18.66 14.75 8.28
CA ASP A 131 17.70 15.71 8.84
C ASP A 131 17.19 16.75 7.83
N GLY A 132 17.88 16.93 6.71
CA GLY A 132 17.47 17.77 5.59
C GLY A 132 16.42 17.13 4.68
N SER A 133 16.19 15.80 4.76
CA SER A 133 15.31 15.07 3.88
C SER A 133 13.86 15.56 3.87
N PRO A 134 13.25 16.02 4.97
CA PRO A 134 11.89 16.57 4.92
C PRO A 134 11.75 17.80 4.02
N ALA A 135 12.79 18.66 3.96
CA ALA A 135 12.78 19.83 3.09
C ALA A 135 13.01 19.48 1.62
N LEU A 136 13.86 18.49 1.36
CA LEU A 136 14.09 17.98 0.00
C LEU A 136 12.82 17.33 -0.56
N PHE A 137 12.13 16.54 0.26
CA PHE A 137 10.84 15.95 -0.12
C PHE A 137 9.77 17.01 -0.36
N GLU A 138 9.66 18.04 0.48
CA GLU A 138 8.75 19.18 0.25
C GLU A 138 9.02 19.86 -1.09
N LYS A 139 10.30 20.11 -1.44
CA LYS A 139 10.69 20.69 -2.73
C LYS A 139 10.20 19.85 -3.92
N PHE A 140 10.38 18.54 -3.84
CA PHE A 140 9.88 17.58 -4.82
C PHE A 140 8.35 17.60 -4.92
N VAL A 141 7.66 17.57 -3.76
CA VAL A 141 6.20 17.61 -3.70
C VAL A 141 5.64 18.86 -4.34
N ARG A 142 6.17 20.04 -4.01
CA ARG A 142 5.74 21.32 -4.59
C ARG A 142 5.85 21.30 -6.12
N LYS A 143 6.98 20.87 -6.66
CA LYS A 143 7.18 20.77 -8.12
C LYS A 143 6.19 19.81 -8.77
N THR A 144 6.00 18.64 -8.18
CA THR A 144 5.14 17.58 -8.71
C THR A 144 3.66 17.99 -8.67
N VAL A 145 3.21 18.50 -7.53
CA VAL A 145 1.81 18.91 -7.36
C VAL A 145 1.47 20.09 -8.27
N GLU A 146 2.33 21.11 -8.37
CA GLU A 146 2.12 22.22 -9.29
C GLU A 146 1.97 21.76 -10.74
N ALA A 147 2.73 20.74 -11.14
CA ALA A 147 2.67 20.19 -12.48
C ALA A 147 1.44 19.32 -12.77
N LEU A 148 0.86 18.67 -11.72
CA LEU A 148 -0.18 17.65 -11.89
C LEU A 148 -1.55 18.02 -11.28
N LYS A 149 -1.66 19.13 -10.57
CA LYS A 149 -2.87 19.55 -9.81
C LYS A 149 -4.15 19.66 -10.68
N GLU A 150 -4.01 19.94 -11.97
CA GLU A 150 -5.16 19.99 -12.88
C GLU A 150 -5.89 18.65 -13.01
N TYR A 151 -5.19 17.53 -12.79
CA TYR A 151 -5.69 16.18 -13.06
C TYR A 151 -5.94 15.33 -11.81
N CYS A 152 -5.45 15.76 -10.65
CA CYS A 152 -5.54 15.00 -9.41
C CYS A 152 -5.84 15.92 -8.22
N THR A 153 -6.75 15.49 -7.35
CA THR A 153 -7.09 16.14 -6.07
C THR A 153 -6.94 15.18 -4.88
N LEU A 154 -6.56 13.93 -5.13
CA LEU A 154 -6.41 12.89 -4.10
C LEU A 154 -4.94 12.44 -4.03
N TRP A 155 -4.24 12.89 -2.98
CA TRP A 155 -2.81 12.72 -2.83
C TRP A 155 -2.47 11.80 -1.66
N CYS A 156 -1.64 10.80 -1.92
CA CYS A 156 -0.98 10.00 -0.90
C CYS A 156 0.48 10.45 -0.80
N THR A 157 0.88 11.02 0.32
CA THR A 157 2.25 11.57 0.45
C THR A 157 3.29 10.47 0.46
N ILE A 158 3.12 9.47 1.31
CA ILE A 158 4.07 8.38 1.52
C ILE A 158 3.29 7.07 1.65
N ASN A 159 3.74 6.04 0.92
CA ASN A 159 3.29 4.68 1.10
C ASN A 159 4.08 4.00 2.22
N GLU A 160 3.37 3.40 3.18
CA GLU A 160 3.90 2.49 4.21
C GLU A 160 5.23 2.93 4.84
N PRO A 161 5.30 4.12 5.44
CA PRO A 161 6.55 4.58 6.05
C PRO A 161 7.08 3.64 7.13
N ASN A 162 6.19 2.92 7.79
CA ASN A 162 6.54 1.90 8.77
C ASN A 162 7.23 0.69 8.12
N ILE A 163 6.79 0.23 6.95
CA ILE A 163 7.45 -0.87 6.22
C ILE A 163 8.79 -0.39 5.67
N TYR A 164 8.86 0.80 5.06
CA TYR A 164 10.12 1.37 4.61
C TYR A 164 11.17 1.39 5.73
N ALA A 165 10.81 1.94 6.89
CA ALA A 165 11.73 2.05 8.02
C ALA A 165 12.09 0.69 8.65
N LEU A 166 11.12 -0.21 8.83
CA LEU A 166 11.37 -1.50 9.48
C LEU A 166 12.07 -2.48 8.54
N SER A 167 11.65 -2.58 7.28
CA SER A 167 12.24 -3.50 6.31
C SER A 167 13.65 -3.06 5.89
N GLY A 168 13.91 -1.77 5.77
CA GLY A 168 15.25 -1.25 5.54
C GLY A 168 16.13 -1.36 6.78
N TYR A 169 15.77 -0.65 7.82
CA TYR A 169 16.68 -0.34 8.92
C TYR A 169 16.63 -1.31 10.10
N VAL A 170 15.63 -2.19 10.18
CA VAL A 170 15.57 -3.23 11.23
C VAL A 170 15.88 -4.61 10.65
N THR A 171 15.12 -5.08 9.65
CA THR A 171 15.33 -6.41 9.07
C THR A 171 16.40 -6.42 7.97
N GLY A 172 16.53 -5.34 7.20
CA GLY A 172 17.51 -5.19 6.11
C GLY A 172 17.12 -5.92 4.84
N ASN A 173 15.84 -6.13 4.61
CA ASN A 173 15.30 -6.68 3.37
C ASN A 173 15.20 -5.61 2.27
N PHE A 174 15.08 -4.33 2.65
CA PHE A 174 15.04 -3.18 1.75
C PHE A 174 16.38 -2.45 1.71
N PRO A 175 16.64 -1.66 0.66
CA PRO A 175 17.88 -0.92 0.50
C PRO A 175 18.21 -0.03 1.70
N THR A 176 19.39 -0.22 2.28
CA THR A 176 19.87 0.60 3.39
C THR A 176 21.39 0.50 3.50
N LYS A 177 22.04 1.54 4.03
CA LYS A 177 23.47 1.55 4.36
C LYS A 177 23.73 1.16 5.80
N ARG A 178 22.78 1.39 6.69
CA ARG A 178 22.92 1.16 8.15
C ARG A 178 21.68 0.48 8.70
N ARG A 179 21.83 -0.23 9.82
CA ARG A 179 20.72 -0.89 10.53
C ARG A 179 20.73 -0.52 12.01
N GLY A 180 19.54 -0.54 12.61
CA GLY A 180 19.34 -0.34 14.04
C GLY A 180 18.02 0.37 14.35
N LEU A 181 17.44 0.08 15.51
CA LEU A 181 16.18 0.71 15.94
C LEU A 181 16.27 2.22 16.06
N ASN A 182 17.44 2.75 16.49
CA ASN A 182 17.63 4.20 16.60
C ASN A 182 17.60 4.85 15.20
N VAL A 183 18.24 4.22 14.21
CA VAL A 183 18.24 4.69 12.82
C VAL A 183 16.82 4.61 12.24
N ALA A 184 16.14 3.49 12.41
CA ALA A 184 14.73 3.34 11.99
C ALA A 184 13.81 4.39 12.64
N THR A 185 14.08 4.73 13.91
CA THR A 185 13.32 5.77 14.62
C THR A 185 13.59 7.17 14.05
N GLN A 186 14.82 7.49 13.68
CA GLN A 186 15.19 8.76 13.03
C GLN A 186 14.54 8.86 11.64
N VAL A 187 14.66 7.80 10.84
CA VAL A 187 14.01 7.71 9.53
C VAL A 187 12.50 7.94 9.63
N MET A 188 11.84 7.25 10.56
CA MET A 188 10.41 7.41 10.79
C MET A 188 10.04 8.85 11.18
N ALA A 189 10.86 9.50 12.03
CA ALA A 189 10.63 10.88 12.43
C ALA A 189 10.79 11.85 11.25
N ASN A 190 11.79 11.64 10.40
CA ASN A 190 12.01 12.47 9.22
C ASN A 190 10.92 12.25 8.15
N MET A 191 10.46 11.01 7.95
CA MET A 191 9.31 10.74 7.07
C MET A 191 8.03 11.42 7.59
N LEU A 192 7.80 11.44 8.91
CA LEU A 192 6.68 12.18 9.53
C LEU A 192 6.77 13.70 9.28
N ARG A 193 7.96 14.28 9.46
CA ARG A 193 8.20 15.71 9.16
C ARG A 193 8.01 15.99 7.68
N GLY A 194 8.51 15.08 6.81
CA GLY A 194 8.30 15.14 5.36
C GLY A 194 6.83 15.10 4.97
N HIS A 195 6.07 14.17 5.55
CA HIS A 195 4.62 14.10 5.38
C HIS A 195 3.91 15.40 5.78
N ALA A 196 4.22 15.93 6.96
CA ALA A 196 3.61 17.14 7.48
C ALA A 196 3.91 18.38 6.60
N ARG A 197 5.14 18.48 6.07
CA ARG A 197 5.53 19.53 5.11
C ARG A 197 4.81 19.34 3.77
N ALA A 198 4.77 18.12 3.26
CA ALA A 198 4.06 17.78 2.02
C ALA A 198 2.56 18.12 2.12
N TYR A 199 1.90 17.75 3.22
CA TYR A 199 0.50 18.08 3.49
C TYR A 199 0.23 19.58 3.34
N ARG A 200 1.03 20.43 4.03
CA ARG A 200 0.87 21.88 3.96
C ARG A 200 1.17 22.42 2.57
N ALA A 201 2.25 21.97 1.95
CA ALA A 201 2.64 22.40 0.61
C ALA A 201 1.55 22.10 -0.44
N ILE A 202 0.90 20.93 -0.33
CA ILE A 202 -0.21 20.56 -1.24
C ILE A 202 -1.39 21.49 -1.01
N HIS A 203 -1.81 21.74 0.23
CA HIS A 203 -2.93 22.63 0.53
C HIS A 203 -2.67 24.10 0.21
N GLU A 204 -1.40 24.56 0.26
CA GLU A 204 -1.03 25.89 -0.22
C GLU A 204 -1.17 26.02 -1.74
N ILE A 205 -0.87 24.97 -2.49
CA ILE A 205 -0.93 24.96 -3.97
C ILE A 205 -2.35 24.67 -4.48
N GLN A 206 -3.06 23.77 -3.78
CA GLN A 206 -4.36 23.23 -4.17
C GLN A 206 -5.23 23.02 -2.93
N PRO A 207 -5.91 24.06 -2.41
CA PRO A 207 -6.65 24.03 -1.14
C PRO A 207 -7.76 22.98 -1.07
N GLU A 208 -8.37 22.62 -2.20
CA GLU A 208 -9.46 21.63 -2.30
C GLU A 208 -8.99 20.18 -2.28
N SER A 209 -7.69 19.93 -2.26
CA SER A 209 -7.12 18.58 -2.25
C SER A 209 -7.50 17.80 -1.01
N ARG A 210 -7.50 16.48 -1.16
CA ARG A 210 -7.52 15.53 -0.06
C ARG A 210 -6.17 14.86 0.04
N VAL A 211 -5.52 15.04 1.16
CA VAL A 211 -4.14 14.58 1.39
C VAL A 211 -4.12 13.60 2.56
N GLY A 212 -3.50 12.46 2.34
CA GLY A 212 -3.27 11.45 3.38
C GLY A 212 -1.98 10.70 3.14
N TYR A 213 -1.82 9.60 3.84
CA TYR A 213 -0.75 8.63 3.62
C TYR A 213 -1.34 7.22 3.64
N ALA A 214 -0.62 6.23 3.14
CA ALA A 214 -1.03 4.84 3.22
C ALA A 214 -0.28 4.14 4.35
N HIS A 215 -1.02 3.63 5.33
CA HIS A 215 -0.51 2.94 6.50
C HIS A 215 -0.66 1.43 6.35
N HIS A 216 0.45 0.70 6.35
CA HIS A 216 0.38 -0.76 6.49
C HIS A 216 0.03 -1.10 7.93
N HIS A 217 -1.21 -1.45 8.16
CA HIS A 217 -1.64 -1.93 9.47
C HIS A 217 -1.62 -3.45 9.52
N ARG A 218 -0.84 -3.98 10.45
CA ARG A 218 -0.71 -5.42 10.64
C ARG A 218 -1.20 -5.80 12.03
N PRO A 219 -2.42 -6.31 12.15
CA PRO A 219 -2.92 -6.84 13.43
C PRO A 219 -2.01 -7.95 13.93
N MET A 220 -1.82 -8.01 15.25
CA MET A 220 -0.95 -9.00 15.89
C MET A 220 -1.64 -9.63 17.07
N VAL A 221 -1.56 -10.96 17.16
CA VAL A 221 -2.07 -11.75 18.30
C VAL A 221 -0.92 -12.46 19.01
N ALA A 222 -1.02 -12.63 20.32
CA ALA A 222 -0.04 -13.43 21.05
C ALA A 222 -0.28 -14.91 20.75
N LYS A 223 0.78 -15.69 20.46
CA LYS A 223 0.67 -17.13 20.18
C LYS A 223 0.01 -17.89 21.33
N ARG A 224 0.41 -17.53 22.54
CA ARG A 224 -0.16 -18.08 23.79
C ARG A 224 -0.72 -16.91 24.60
N ASN A 225 -2.02 -16.72 24.56
CA ASN A 225 -2.68 -15.60 25.25
C ASN A 225 -2.49 -15.61 26.78
N TRP A 226 -2.23 -16.77 27.37
CA TRP A 226 -1.93 -16.91 28.79
C TRP A 226 -0.47 -16.61 29.15
N ASN A 227 0.46 -16.54 28.17
CA ASN A 227 1.89 -16.31 28.38
C ASN A 227 2.20 -14.81 28.39
N PRO A 228 2.66 -14.22 29.51
CA PRO A 228 2.94 -12.81 29.60
C PRO A 228 4.10 -12.35 28.70
N LEU A 229 5.08 -13.23 28.40
CA LEU A 229 6.18 -12.90 27.49
C LEU A 229 5.70 -12.79 26.03
N ASP A 230 4.81 -13.68 25.59
CA ASP A 230 4.23 -13.58 24.26
C ASP A 230 3.38 -12.30 24.11
N GLN A 231 2.64 -11.95 25.15
CA GLN A 231 1.87 -10.70 25.18
C GLN A 231 2.76 -9.45 25.16
N LEU A 232 3.85 -9.48 25.92
CA LEU A 232 4.83 -8.38 25.94
C LEU A 232 5.46 -8.20 24.55
N MET A 233 5.93 -9.29 23.91
CA MET A 233 6.53 -9.26 22.59
C MET A 233 5.54 -8.80 21.53
N ARG A 234 4.30 -9.28 21.58
CA ARG A 234 3.23 -8.81 20.72
C ARG A 234 3.01 -7.30 20.87
N ASN A 235 2.95 -6.77 22.09
CA ASN A 235 2.75 -5.35 22.34
C ASN A 235 3.92 -4.50 21.83
N ILE A 236 5.16 -4.92 22.07
CA ILE A 236 6.36 -4.21 21.58
C ILE A 236 6.34 -4.16 20.05
N ARG A 237 6.13 -5.31 19.39
CA ARG A 237 6.12 -5.41 17.94
C ARG A 237 4.96 -4.62 17.32
N TYR A 238 3.76 -4.75 17.89
CA TYR A 238 2.58 -4.00 17.47
C TYR A 238 2.80 -2.49 17.54
N ASN A 239 3.32 -1.99 18.68
CA ASN A 239 3.58 -0.57 18.85
C ASN A 239 4.66 -0.07 17.89
N GLY A 240 5.72 -0.83 17.66
CA GLY A 240 6.78 -0.49 16.72
C GLY A 240 6.30 -0.44 15.27
N ALA A 241 5.45 -1.38 14.87
CA ALA A 241 4.96 -1.48 13.50
C ALA A 241 3.80 -0.50 13.21
N ASN A 242 2.82 -0.37 14.14
CA ASN A 242 1.55 0.26 13.81
C ASN A 242 1.36 1.65 14.44
N MET A 243 2.14 2.07 15.43
CA MET A 243 1.78 3.26 16.23
C MET A 243 2.59 4.52 15.98
N ALA A 244 3.73 4.44 15.28
CA ALA A 244 4.61 5.61 15.11
C ALA A 244 3.91 6.78 14.41
N PHE A 245 3.49 6.59 13.17
CA PHE A 245 2.75 7.60 12.39
C PHE A 245 1.40 7.93 13.03
N PRO A 246 0.51 6.96 13.33
CA PRO A 246 -0.78 7.25 13.92
C PRO A 246 -0.72 8.06 15.21
N SER A 247 0.21 7.77 16.10
CA SER A 247 0.33 8.53 17.34
C SER A 247 0.79 9.97 17.13
N ALA A 248 1.68 10.22 16.17
CA ALA A 248 2.14 11.57 15.84
C ALA A 248 1.04 12.39 15.17
N LEU A 249 0.32 11.81 14.20
CA LEU A 249 -0.76 12.51 13.50
C LEU A 249 -1.95 12.85 14.41
N SER A 250 -2.22 12.02 15.42
CA SER A 250 -3.29 12.28 16.39
C SER A 250 -2.87 13.19 17.53
N THR A 251 -1.64 13.09 18.04
CA THR A 251 -1.22 13.75 19.28
C THR A 251 -0.06 14.73 19.13
N GLY A 252 0.69 14.73 18.02
CA GLY A 252 1.95 15.44 17.84
C GLY A 252 3.14 14.74 18.47
N VAL A 253 2.97 13.49 18.95
CA VAL A 253 4.03 12.72 19.60
C VAL A 253 4.19 11.36 18.93
N MET A 254 5.29 11.16 18.24
CA MET A 254 5.66 9.86 17.70
C MET A 254 6.04 8.91 18.85
N ARG A 255 5.41 7.74 18.90
CA ARG A 255 5.67 6.70 19.90
C ARG A 255 6.27 5.48 19.24
N MET A 256 7.49 5.16 19.63
CA MET A 256 8.20 3.93 19.28
C MET A 256 8.51 3.14 20.56
N PRO A 257 8.75 1.82 20.50
CA PRO A 257 9.11 1.03 21.68
C PRO A 257 10.30 1.60 22.47
N VAL A 258 11.24 2.21 21.76
CA VAL A 258 12.51 2.71 22.35
C VAL A 258 12.56 4.23 22.52
N ALA A 259 11.58 4.98 22.00
CA ALA A 259 11.61 6.44 22.00
C ALA A 259 10.23 7.09 21.95
N LYS A 260 10.16 8.32 22.46
CA LYS A 260 9.06 9.26 22.23
C LYS A 260 9.66 10.55 21.68
N ILE A 261 9.22 10.96 20.49
CA ILE A 261 9.74 12.16 19.81
C ILE A 261 8.60 13.14 19.60
N GLN A 262 8.80 14.39 20.00
CA GLN A 262 7.86 15.48 19.76
C GLN A 262 7.95 15.90 18.29
N ILE A 263 6.83 15.86 17.59
CA ILE A 263 6.66 16.31 16.20
C ILE A 263 5.29 17.01 16.12
N PRO A 264 5.13 18.15 16.82
CA PRO A 264 3.84 18.83 16.93
C PRO A 264 3.29 19.27 15.58
N GLU A 265 4.18 19.54 14.62
CA GLU A 265 3.81 19.87 13.24
C GLU A 265 3.12 18.74 12.45
N ALA A 266 3.23 17.49 12.91
CA ALA A 266 2.53 16.37 12.28
C ALA A 266 1.06 16.26 12.71
N LYS A 267 0.67 16.87 13.84
CA LYS A 267 -0.70 16.74 14.35
C LYS A 267 -1.73 17.30 13.37
N GLY A 268 -2.71 16.47 13.01
CA GLY A 268 -3.84 16.84 12.16
C GLY A 268 -3.51 16.98 10.67
N THR A 269 -2.33 16.52 10.21
CA THR A 269 -1.93 16.63 8.79
C THR A 269 -2.43 15.47 7.94
N GLN A 270 -3.74 15.20 7.98
CA GLN A 270 -4.38 14.21 7.11
C GLN A 270 -5.87 14.50 6.94
N ASP A 271 -6.39 14.36 5.71
CA ASP A 271 -7.81 14.50 5.36
C ASP A 271 -8.48 13.14 5.22
N TYR A 272 -7.71 12.08 5.08
CA TYR A 272 -8.14 10.69 5.07
C TYR A 272 -7.01 9.78 5.59
N LEU A 273 -7.35 8.59 6.02
CA LEU A 273 -6.40 7.53 6.30
C LEU A 273 -6.45 6.48 5.19
N GLY A 274 -5.33 6.25 4.51
CA GLY A 274 -5.13 5.09 3.66
C GLY A 274 -4.72 3.88 4.50
N LEU A 275 -5.34 2.73 4.26
CA LEU A 275 -5.03 1.47 4.94
C LEU A 275 -4.58 0.43 3.92
N ASN A 276 -3.39 -0.10 4.11
CA ASN A 276 -2.91 -1.29 3.45
C ASN A 276 -3.03 -2.45 4.43
N TYR A 277 -3.75 -3.49 4.02
CA TYR A 277 -3.95 -4.69 4.84
C TYR A 277 -3.74 -5.95 4.01
N TYR A 278 -2.96 -6.89 4.52
CA TYR A 278 -2.71 -8.16 3.85
C TYR A 278 -2.99 -9.38 4.73
N SER A 279 -2.57 -9.35 6.01
CA SER A 279 -2.70 -10.50 6.91
C SER A 279 -2.55 -10.13 8.39
N VAL A 280 -2.60 -11.12 9.27
CA VAL A 280 -2.42 -11.02 10.73
C VAL A 280 -1.20 -11.83 11.16
N ASP A 281 -0.39 -11.30 12.08
CA ASP A 281 0.72 -12.03 12.67
C ASP A 281 0.35 -12.67 14.00
N THR A 282 0.84 -13.88 14.21
CA THR A 282 0.93 -14.53 15.50
C THR A 282 2.33 -14.35 16.06
N VAL A 283 2.47 -13.69 17.22
CA VAL A 283 3.75 -13.30 17.81
C VAL A 283 4.02 -14.09 19.09
N SER A 284 5.26 -14.57 19.23
CA SER A 284 5.73 -15.26 20.43
C SER A 284 7.11 -14.78 20.87
N PHE A 285 7.43 -14.96 22.14
CA PHE A 285 8.77 -14.82 22.68
C PHE A 285 9.65 -16.01 22.25
N HIS A 286 10.84 -15.71 21.72
CA HIS A 286 11.82 -16.72 21.31
C HIS A 286 13.24 -16.35 21.76
N PRO A 287 13.81 -17.02 22.78
CA PRO A 287 15.09 -16.63 23.38
C PRO A 287 16.30 -16.73 22.40
N GLY A 288 16.20 -17.58 21.38
CA GLY A 288 17.22 -17.75 20.35
C GLY A 288 17.24 -16.65 19.28
N LYS A 289 16.18 -15.84 19.18
CA LYS A 289 16.05 -14.80 18.13
C LYS A 289 16.47 -13.41 18.63
N ARG A 290 17.69 -13.28 19.13
CA ARG A 290 18.24 -12.00 19.64
C ARG A 290 18.23 -10.89 18.60
N ASN A 291 18.57 -11.21 17.35
CA ASN A 291 18.62 -10.26 16.23
C ASN A 291 17.22 -9.80 15.79
N GLU A 292 16.16 -10.50 16.17
CA GLU A 292 14.76 -10.14 15.96
C GLU A 292 14.12 -9.63 17.27
N TYR A 293 14.93 -9.11 18.18
CA TYR A 293 14.49 -8.57 19.48
C TYR A 293 13.69 -9.59 20.31
N PHE A 294 14.09 -10.87 20.28
CA PHE A 294 13.46 -12.01 20.95
C PHE A 294 12.02 -12.27 20.50
N THR A 295 11.60 -11.75 19.33
CA THR A 295 10.28 -12.02 18.77
C THR A 295 10.35 -13.08 17.68
N HIS A 296 9.30 -13.90 17.59
CA HIS A 296 9.03 -14.76 16.44
C HIS A 296 7.64 -14.46 15.93
N SER A 297 7.51 -14.28 14.61
CA SER A 297 6.25 -14.05 13.93
C SER A 297 5.97 -15.20 12.99
N GLU A 298 4.74 -15.70 13.02
CA GLU A 298 4.25 -16.76 12.15
C GLU A 298 2.78 -16.49 11.83
N TYR A 299 2.21 -17.21 10.86
CA TYR A 299 0.78 -17.21 10.64
C TYR A 299 0.07 -18.21 11.55
N PRO A 300 -1.26 -18.09 11.80
CA PRO A 300 -2.03 -19.13 12.48
C PRO A 300 -1.86 -20.49 11.80
N THR A 301 -1.83 -21.57 12.60
CA THR A 301 -1.48 -22.92 12.11
C THR A 301 -2.41 -23.44 11.01
N ASP A 302 -3.69 -23.07 11.07
CA ASP A 302 -4.73 -23.53 10.12
C ASP A 302 -5.11 -22.40 9.12
N ALA A 303 -4.22 -21.45 8.90
CA ALA A 303 -4.49 -20.36 7.98
C ALA A 303 -4.54 -20.86 6.53
N ASP A 304 -5.48 -20.31 5.75
CA ASP A 304 -5.58 -20.50 4.30
C ASP A 304 -4.44 -19.73 3.63
N MET A 305 -3.37 -20.45 3.30
CA MET A 305 -2.11 -19.84 2.84
C MET A 305 -2.10 -19.63 1.33
N SER A 306 -1.41 -18.58 0.90
CA SER A 306 -1.08 -18.33 -0.49
C SER A 306 -0.10 -19.36 -1.06
N ASP A 307 0.04 -19.41 -2.40
CA ASP A 307 0.87 -20.37 -3.14
C ASP A 307 2.29 -20.51 -2.58
N THR A 308 2.90 -19.37 -2.28
CA THR A 308 4.29 -19.33 -1.81
C THR A 308 4.42 -19.33 -0.29
N ASN A 309 3.31 -19.48 0.43
CA ASN A 309 3.22 -19.32 1.88
C ASN A 309 3.67 -17.94 2.39
N PHE A 310 3.54 -16.90 1.54
CA PHE A 310 3.94 -15.55 1.88
C PHE A 310 2.85 -14.80 2.66
N LEU A 311 1.58 -15.03 2.33
CA LEU A 311 0.44 -14.43 3.00
C LEU A 311 -0.60 -15.46 3.44
N ALA A 312 -1.27 -15.16 4.53
CA ALA A 312 -2.42 -15.91 5.02
C ALA A 312 -3.72 -15.14 4.75
N ASN A 313 -4.74 -15.81 4.24
CA ASN A 313 -6.07 -15.28 4.06
C ASN A 313 -6.81 -15.18 5.39
N ILE A 314 -6.81 -14.00 5.99
CA ILE A 314 -7.46 -13.73 7.29
C ILE A 314 -8.37 -12.50 7.13
N PRO A 315 -9.55 -12.63 6.54
CA PRO A 315 -10.41 -11.50 6.21
C PRO A 315 -10.90 -10.72 7.43
N GLU A 316 -11.14 -11.37 8.57
CA GLU A 316 -11.56 -10.72 9.81
C GLU A 316 -10.54 -9.69 10.32
N GLY A 317 -9.26 -9.86 9.99
CA GLY A 317 -8.20 -8.91 10.31
C GLY A 317 -8.38 -7.56 9.60
N LEU A 318 -8.96 -7.53 8.40
CA LEU A 318 -9.30 -6.28 7.71
C LEU A 318 -10.38 -5.51 8.47
N PHE A 319 -11.42 -6.20 8.95
CA PHE A 319 -12.46 -5.56 9.77
C PHE A 319 -11.89 -4.98 11.07
N GLU A 320 -11.03 -5.73 11.78
CA GLU A 320 -10.37 -5.24 13.00
C GLU A 320 -9.40 -4.07 12.69
N THR A 321 -8.75 -4.05 11.52
CA THR A 321 -7.94 -2.93 11.05
C THR A 321 -8.79 -1.67 10.84
N ILE A 322 -9.94 -1.78 10.19
CA ILE A 322 -10.86 -0.65 9.99
C ILE A 322 -11.40 -0.16 11.34
N LYS A 323 -11.78 -1.07 12.22
CA LYS A 323 -12.24 -0.76 13.58
C LYS A 323 -11.17 -0.03 14.40
N TRP A 324 -9.91 -0.45 14.29
CA TRP A 324 -8.77 0.25 14.89
C TRP A 324 -8.65 1.68 14.34
N ALA A 325 -8.78 1.87 13.02
CA ALA A 325 -8.70 3.18 12.38
C ALA A 325 -9.80 4.12 12.86
N VAL A 326 -11.04 3.65 12.93
CA VAL A 326 -12.18 4.44 13.44
C VAL A 326 -12.00 4.84 14.91
N ARG A 327 -11.43 3.97 15.73
CA ARG A 327 -11.14 4.27 17.14
C ARG A 327 -9.99 5.26 17.30
N THR A 328 -9.00 5.20 16.41
CA THR A 328 -7.82 6.08 16.45
C THR A 328 -8.14 7.47 15.91
N TYR A 329 -9.00 7.54 14.88
CA TYR A 329 -9.38 8.75 14.17
C TYR A 329 -10.89 8.81 13.96
N PRO A 330 -11.67 9.18 14.97
CA PRO A 330 -13.13 9.30 14.82
C PRO A 330 -13.50 10.25 13.67
N ASN A 331 -14.38 9.79 12.78
CA ASN A 331 -14.92 10.52 11.62
C ASN A 331 -13.93 10.81 10.48
N LEU A 332 -12.67 10.39 10.55
CA LEU A 332 -11.75 10.55 9.43
C LEU A 332 -12.14 9.57 8.29
N PRO A 333 -12.29 10.04 7.05
CA PRO A 333 -12.50 9.13 5.92
C PRO A 333 -11.40 8.08 5.80
N ILE A 334 -11.78 6.84 5.50
CA ILE A 334 -10.87 5.70 5.35
C ILE A 334 -10.94 5.22 3.90
N LEU A 335 -9.79 4.98 3.30
CA LEU A 335 -9.63 4.30 2.02
C LEU A 335 -8.80 3.03 2.24
N ILE A 336 -9.30 1.88 1.80
CA ILE A 336 -8.46 0.69 1.73
C ILE A 336 -7.59 0.87 0.49
N THR A 337 -6.36 1.32 0.70
CA THR A 337 -5.44 1.74 -0.36
C THR A 337 -4.66 0.58 -0.96
N GLU A 338 -4.59 -0.55 -0.25
CA GLU A 338 -4.11 -1.82 -0.78
C GLU A 338 -4.72 -2.99 0.01
N ASN A 339 -5.14 -4.02 -0.71
CA ASN A 339 -5.52 -5.32 -0.19
C ASN A 339 -5.43 -6.35 -1.31
N GLY A 340 -4.74 -7.47 -1.11
CA GLY A 340 -4.50 -8.47 -2.13
C GLY A 340 -3.76 -9.69 -1.59
N VAL A 341 -3.63 -10.70 -2.43
CA VAL A 341 -2.89 -11.93 -2.14
C VAL A 341 -2.16 -12.39 -3.40
N GLU A 342 -0.95 -12.89 -3.24
CA GLU A 342 -0.26 -13.56 -4.33
C GLU A 342 -0.88 -14.94 -4.56
N ASP A 343 -1.13 -15.22 -5.83
CA ASP A 343 -1.80 -16.45 -6.26
C ASP A 343 -1.62 -16.60 -7.77
N SER A 344 -0.69 -17.44 -8.17
CA SER A 344 -0.32 -17.61 -9.57
C SER A 344 -1.44 -18.27 -10.38
N ASP A 345 -2.10 -19.24 -9.78
CA ASP A 345 -3.14 -20.07 -10.41
C ASP A 345 -4.56 -19.52 -10.21
N ASP A 346 -4.69 -18.45 -9.44
CA ASP A 346 -5.97 -17.79 -9.13
C ASP A 346 -6.99 -18.69 -8.39
N HIS A 347 -6.50 -19.64 -7.58
CA HIS A 347 -7.35 -20.54 -6.80
C HIS A 347 -7.79 -19.91 -5.47
N LEU A 348 -6.92 -19.12 -4.85
CA LEU A 348 -7.18 -18.45 -3.57
C LEU A 348 -7.84 -17.07 -3.77
N ARG A 349 -7.38 -16.30 -4.77
CA ARG A 349 -7.72 -14.88 -4.91
C ARG A 349 -9.22 -14.61 -5.06
N PRO A 350 -10.05 -15.43 -5.76
CA PRO A 350 -11.50 -15.21 -5.80
C PRO A 350 -12.14 -15.22 -4.42
N ARG A 351 -11.86 -16.24 -3.59
CA ARG A 351 -12.43 -16.31 -2.23
C ARG A 351 -11.82 -15.28 -1.28
N TYR A 352 -10.52 -14.98 -1.42
CA TYR A 352 -9.87 -13.89 -0.69
C TYR A 352 -10.60 -12.56 -0.94
N LEU A 353 -10.78 -12.21 -2.21
CA LEU A 353 -11.44 -10.97 -2.63
C LEU A 353 -12.88 -10.89 -2.10
N ALA A 354 -13.69 -11.93 -2.31
CA ALA A 354 -15.07 -11.95 -1.82
C ALA A 354 -15.15 -11.78 -0.30
N GLN A 355 -14.33 -12.50 0.46
CA GLN A 355 -14.30 -12.42 1.91
C GLN A 355 -13.83 -11.06 2.43
N HIS A 356 -12.81 -10.45 1.80
CA HIS A 356 -12.31 -9.13 2.21
C HIS A 356 -13.29 -8.01 1.84
N VAL A 357 -13.89 -8.04 0.64
CA VAL A 357 -14.95 -7.10 0.26
C VAL A 357 -16.14 -7.19 1.22
N HIS A 358 -16.52 -8.40 1.64
CA HIS A 358 -17.55 -8.57 2.67
C HIS A 358 -17.17 -7.90 4.00
N GLN A 359 -15.90 -7.97 4.44
CA GLN A 359 -15.46 -7.29 5.66
C GLN A 359 -15.52 -5.75 5.52
N VAL A 360 -15.20 -5.23 4.34
CA VAL A 360 -15.36 -3.80 4.05
C VAL A 360 -16.83 -3.40 4.07
N TRP A 361 -17.72 -4.22 3.48
CA TRP A 361 -19.16 -3.99 3.55
C TRP A 361 -19.67 -3.99 5.00
N ARG A 362 -19.24 -4.94 5.83
CA ARG A 362 -19.59 -4.95 7.27
C ARG A 362 -19.24 -3.62 7.94
N ALA A 363 -18.04 -3.09 7.68
CA ALA A 363 -17.60 -1.80 8.23
C ALA A 363 -18.51 -0.65 7.74
N VAL A 364 -18.84 -0.63 6.46
CA VAL A 364 -19.77 0.36 5.87
C VAL A 364 -21.16 0.25 6.49
N ASN A 365 -21.64 -0.98 6.74
CA ASN A 365 -22.94 -1.24 7.36
C ASN A 365 -23.01 -0.79 8.84
N PHE A 366 -21.85 -0.66 9.51
CA PHE A 366 -21.73 0.01 10.82
C PHE A 366 -21.69 1.54 10.71
N ASN A 367 -21.92 2.11 9.53
CA ASN A 367 -21.76 3.54 9.22
C ASN A 367 -20.35 4.09 9.46
N TRP A 368 -19.33 3.24 9.37
CA TRP A 368 -17.96 3.70 9.42
C TRP A 368 -17.56 4.36 8.09
N PRO A 369 -16.75 5.43 8.14
CA PRO A 369 -16.50 6.30 6.98
C PRO A 369 -15.55 5.69 5.94
N VAL A 370 -15.74 4.43 5.56
CA VAL A 370 -14.97 3.78 4.50
C VAL A 370 -15.50 4.24 3.14
N LYS A 371 -14.63 4.79 2.29
CA LYS A 371 -14.98 5.48 1.04
C LYS A 371 -14.46 4.81 -0.22
N GLY A 372 -13.61 3.79 -0.10
CA GLY A 372 -13.09 3.10 -1.27
C GLY A 372 -12.25 1.89 -0.92
N TYR A 373 -12.04 1.05 -1.94
CA TYR A 373 -11.24 -0.15 -1.90
C TYR A 373 -10.39 -0.24 -3.18
N PHE A 374 -9.07 -0.39 -3.00
CA PHE A 374 -8.10 -0.56 -4.08
C PHE A 374 -7.44 -1.92 -3.94
N HIS A 375 -7.68 -2.79 -4.91
CA HIS A 375 -7.06 -4.11 -4.95
C HIS A 375 -5.57 -4.00 -5.34
N TRP A 376 -4.70 -4.68 -4.62
CA TRP A 376 -3.33 -4.88 -4.99
C TRP A 376 -3.19 -6.21 -5.73
N THR A 377 -3.05 -6.25 -7.07
CA THR A 377 -2.78 -5.18 -8.03
C THR A 377 -3.49 -5.47 -9.37
N LEU A 378 -3.45 -4.53 -10.30
CA LEU A 378 -4.12 -4.68 -11.61
C LEU A 378 -3.46 -5.76 -12.47
N VAL A 379 -2.13 -5.66 -12.63
CA VAL A 379 -1.28 -6.55 -13.43
C VAL A 379 -0.15 -7.04 -12.54
N ASP A 380 0.30 -8.29 -12.71
CA ASP A 380 1.49 -8.78 -12.03
C ASP A 380 2.63 -7.79 -12.19
N ASN A 381 3.39 -7.59 -11.12
CA ASN A 381 4.47 -6.63 -11.07
C ASN A 381 5.70 -7.20 -10.33
N PHE A 382 6.78 -6.45 -10.33
CA PHE A 382 7.99 -6.77 -9.60
C PHE A 382 7.80 -6.59 -8.10
N GLU A 383 7.84 -7.67 -7.31
CA GLU A 383 7.55 -7.64 -5.87
C GLU A 383 8.83 -7.45 -5.03
N TRP A 384 9.44 -6.30 -5.17
CA TRP A 384 10.58 -5.84 -4.37
C TRP A 384 11.71 -6.89 -4.27
N GLU A 385 12.17 -7.23 -3.05
CA GLU A 385 13.21 -8.24 -2.84
C GLU A 385 12.81 -9.65 -3.32
N ARG A 386 11.53 -9.88 -3.51
CA ARG A 386 11.00 -11.18 -3.99
C ARG A 386 10.93 -11.28 -5.51
N GLY A 387 11.18 -10.17 -6.20
CA GLY A 387 11.19 -10.13 -7.65
C GLY A 387 9.87 -10.57 -8.27
N TRP A 388 9.91 -11.54 -9.16
CA TRP A 388 8.73 -12.03 -9.87
C TRP A 388 8.11 -13.31 -9.27
N THR A 389 8.54 -13.71 -8.07
CA THR A 389 8.04 -14.94 -7.44
C THR A 389 6.66 -14.80 -6.83
N GLN A 390 6.16 -13.59 -6.57
CA GLN A 390 4.82 -13.29 -6.08
C GLN A 390 3.95 -12.67 -7.19
N ARG A 391 2.79 -13.26 -7.45
CA ARG A 391 1.89 -12.87 -8.54
C ARG A 391 0.57 -12.35 -7.96
N PHE A 392 0.46 -11.03 -7.79
CA PHE A 392 -0.70 -10.36 -7.17
C PHE A 392 -1.76 -9.89 -8.17
N GLY A 393 -1.45 -9.87 -9.46
CA GLY A 393 -2.28 -9.24 -10.48
C GLY A 393 -3.63 -9.90 -10.67
N LEU A 394 -4.66 -9.11 -10.90
CA LEU A 394 -5.91 -9.57 -11.52
C LEU A 394 -5.66 -10.06 -12.96
N TRP A 395 -4.61 -9.51 -13.57
CA TRP A 395 -4.10 -9.94 -14.87
C TRP A 395 -2.67 -10.46 -14.69
N GLY A 396 -2.43 -11.69 -15.15
CA GLY A 396 -1.09 -12.25 -15.23
C GLY A 396 -0.23 -11.52 -16.25
N LEU A 397 1.07 -11.42 -15.98
CA LEU A 397 2.05 -10.81 -16.89
C LEU A 397 3.16 -11.81 -17.20
N ASP A 398 3.40 -12.03 -18.49
CA ASP A 398 4.62 -12.65 -18.98
C ASP A 398 5.70 -11.54 -19.14
N GLU A 399 6.77 -11.64 -18.37
CA GLU A 399 7.81 -10.61 -18.29
C GLU A 399 8.57 -10.40 -19.60
N GLN A 400 8.71 -11.48 -20.39
CA GLN A 400 9.49 -11.45 -21.64
C GLN A 400 8.67 -10.91 -22.81
N THR A 401 7.45 -11.43 -22.96
CA THR A 401 6.57 -11.08 -24.09
C THR A 401 5.66 -9.89 -23.78
N GLN A 402 5.57 -9.51 -22.52
CA GLN A 402 4.68 -8.46 -22.01
C GLN A 402 3.19 -8.78 -22.25
N LYS A 403 2.86 -10.04 -22.46
CA LYS A 403 1.48 -10.49 -22.65
C LYS A 403 0.74 -10.46 -21.31
N ARG A 404 -0.48 -9.90 -21.32
CA ARG A 404 -1.41 -9.94 -20.18
C ARG A 404 -2.39 -11.07 -20.37
N THR A 405 -2.63 -11.83 -19.29
CA THR A 405 -3.60 -12.93 -19.28
C THR A 405 -4.63 -12.69 -18.19
N LYS A 406 -5.90 -12.64 -18.56
CA LYS A 406 -7.00 -12.38 -17.62
C LYS A 406 -7.20 -13.57 -16.67
N ARG A 407 -7.31 -13.32 -15.39
CA ARG A 407 -7.62 -14.32 -14.36
C ARG A 407 -9.10 -14.32 -13.98
N PRO A 408 -9.66 -15.43 -13.45
CA PRO A 408 -11.03 -15.50 -12.93
C PRO A 408 -11.35 -14.40 -11.92
N SER A 409 -10.44 -14.09 -11.02
CA SER A 409 -10.60 -13.00 -10.03
C SER A 409 -10.82 -11.62 -10.67
N ALA A 410 -10.27 -11.38 -11.88
CA ALA A 410 -10.54 -10.14 -12.61
C ALA A 410 -12.00 -10.05 -13.06
N ASN A 411 -12.64 -11.20 -13.38
CA ASN A 411 -14.07 -11.21 -13.71
C ASN A 411 -14.94 -10.96 -12.48
N LEU A 412 -14.60 -11.61 -11.34
CA LEU A 412 -15.29 -11.37 -10.07
C LEU A 412 -15.19 -9.90 -9.66
N TYR A 413 -13.97 -9.32 -9.71
CA TYR A 413 -13.78 -7.92 -9.33
C TYR A 413 -14.54 -6.96 -10.26
N ALA A 414 -14.58 -7.28 -11.56
CA ALA A 414 -15.36 -6.49 -12.52
C ALA A 414 -16.87 -6.53 -12.22
N GLU A 415 -17.42 -7.70 -11.86
CA GLU A 415 -18.82 -7.81 -11.46
C GLU A 415 -19.10 -7.02 -10.17
N ILE A 416 -18.20 -7.10 -9.15
CA ILE A 416 -18.29 -6.32 -7.89
C ILE A 416 -18.30 -4.82 -8.20
N CYS A 417 -17.38 -4.32 -9.03
CA CYS A 417 -17.29 -2.91 -9.39
C CYS A 417 -18.55 -2.40 -10.09
N LYS A 418 -19.05 -3.15 -11.07
CA LYS A 418 -20.26 -2.81 -11.88
C LYS A 418 -21.53 -2.83 -11.05
N GLU A 419 -21.68 -3.82 -10.16
CA GLU A 419 -22.81 -3.94 -9.26
C GLU A 419 -22.73 -2.98 -8.05
N ASN A 420 -21.57 -2.38 -7.82
CA ASN A 420 -21.27 -1.65 -6.58
C ASN A 420 -21.58 -2.51 -5.35
N GLY A 421 -21.23 -3.79 -5.40
CA GLY A 421 -21.59 -4.74 -4.35
C GLY A 421 -21.13 -6.17 -4.61
N LEU A 422 -21.31 -7.02 -3.60
CA LEU A 422 -21.05 -8.46 -3.67
C LEU A 422 -22.39 -9.22 -3.58
N THR A 423 -22.70 -10.05 -4.56
CA THR A 423 -23.95 -10.82 -4.60
C THR A 423 -23.71 -12.31 -4.32
N SER A 424 -24.77 -12.99 -3.89
CA SER A 424 -24.76 -14.45 -3.69
C SER A 424 -24.45 -15.21 -4.99
N GLU A 425 -24.89 -14.71 -6.15
CA GLU A 425 -24.59 -15.28 -7.44
C GLU A 425 -23.11 -15.22 -7.81
N MET A 426 -22.45 -14.08 -7.52
CA MET A 426 -21.00 -13.94 -7.71
C MET A 426 -20.24 -14.96 -6.87
N VAL A 427 -20.58 -15.10 -5.59
CA VAL A 427 -19.92 -16.05 -4.71
C VAL A 427 -20.16 -17.49 -5.17
N GLN A 428 -21.40 -17.84 -5.53
CA GLN A 428 -21.72 -19.17 -6.04
C GLN A 428 -20.95 -19.50 -7.34
N LYS A 429 -20.69 -18.50 -8.18
CA LYS A 429 -20.00 -18.65 -9.46
C LYS A 429 -18.49 -18.76 -9.34
N TYR A 430 -17.86 -17.95 -8.48
CA TYR A 430 -16.41 -17.79 -8.45
C TYR A 430 -15.71 -18.44 -7.26
N CYS A 431 -16.41 -18.61 -6.13
CA CYS A 431 -15.85 -19.16 -4.89
C CYS A 431 -16.94 -19.83 -4.03
N PRO A 432 -17.60 -20.88 -4.55
CA PRO A 432 -18.73 -21.52 -3.87
C PRO A 432 -18.37 -22.10 -2.50
N GLU A 433 -17.10 -22.43 -2.27
CA GLU A 433 -16.59 -22.98 -1.00
C GLU A 433 -16.74 -22.02 0.19
N VAL A 434 -16.93 -20.72 -0.05
CA VAL A 434 -17.15 -19.73 1.02
C VAL A 434 -18.60 -19.21 1.06
N PHE A 435 -19.50 -19.82 0.28
CA PHE A 435 -20.88 -19.34 0.14
C PHE A 435 -21.62 -19.31 1.50
N ASP A 436 -21.64 -20.40 2.23
CA ASP A 436 -22.37 -20.51 3.51
C ASP A 436 -21.77 -19.57 4.59
N LYS A 437 -20.48 -19.26 4.48
CA LYS A 437 -19.82 -18.29 5.38
C LYS A 437 -20.25 -16.86 5.08
N LEU A 438 -20.44 -16.50 3.80
CA LEU A 438 -20.77 -15.15 3.38
C LEU A 438 -22.28 -14.89 3.33
N PHE A 439 -23.07 -15.88 2.95
CA PHE A 439 -24.52 -15.83 2.86
C PHE A 439 -25.17 -16.96 3.68
N PRO A 440 -25.06 -16.90 5.01
CA PRO A 440 -25.66 -17.93 5.86
C PRO A 440 -27.19 -17.92 5.71
N VAL A 441 -27.81 -19.14 5.67
CA VAL A 441 -29.25 -19.35 5.58
C VAL A 441 -29.92 -19.07 6.92
#